data_9b087e196cc26060c0e6cdb8b7bf95a9
#
_entry.id   9b087e196cc26060c0e6cdb8b7bf95a9
#
_cell.length_a   1.000
_cell.length_b   1.000
_cell.length_c   1.000
_cell.angle_alpha   90.00
_cell.angle_beta   90.00
_cell.angle_gamma   90.00
#
_symmetry.space_group_name_H-M   'P 1'
#
loop_
_entity.id
_entity.type
_entity.pdbx_description
1 polymer ?
#
loop_
_entity_poly.entity_id
_entity_poly.type
_entity_poly.pdbx_seq_one_letter_code
_entity_poly.pdbx_strand_id
1 'polypeptide(L)'
;PYAIRAIRKSSKNIDNRLKNHIKTNNLFTNILCRPNAEKTLRAMNESGVLGKFIPDFGKIVGLMQFNMYHHYTADEHLIKAVGELNKIFHNQNDEFEILNTFNLNDDEKKILSLAIFFHDIAKGRENDHSLEGQKVVKKMARRLNLTLNDEELISWLVRDHLVMSDFAQKRDISDPI
;
A
#
# COMPACT_ATOMS: atom_id res chain seq x y z
N PRO A 1 18.88 -6.29 14.97
CA PRO A 1 19.04 -5.24 15.99
C PRO A 1 20.05 -4.16 15.58
N TYR A 2 21.32 -4.51 15.23
CA TYR A 2 22.35 -3.53 14.87
C TYR A 2 22.05 -2.80 13.56
N ALA A 3 21.71 -3.54 12.52
CA ALA A 3 21.37 -2.98 11.20
C ALA A 3 20.21 -1.98 11.27
N ILE A 4 19.10 -2.33 11.94
CA ILE A 4 17.94 -1.43 12.10
C ILE A 4 18.35 -0.13 12.83
N ARG A 5 19.18 -0.21 13.86
CA ARG A 5 19.68 0.97 14.57
C ARG A 5 20.53 1.87 13.67
N ALA A 6 21.44 1.28 12.87
CA ALA A 6 22.26 2.01 11.91
C ALA A 6 21.40 2.72 10.84
N ILE A 7 20.42 2.00 10.29
CA ILE A 7 19.44 2.55 9.33
C ILE A 7 18.64 3.69 9.96
N ARG A 8 18.13 3.50 11.19
CA ARG A 8 17.40 4.55 11.93
C ARG A 8 18.26 5.81 12.12
N LYS A 9 19.54 5.66 12.45
CA LYS A 9 20.46 6.81 12.55
C LYS A 9 20.62 7.53 11.21
N SER A 10 20.74 6.78 10.12
CA SER A 10 20.90 7.31 8.76
C SER A 10 19.59 7.85 8.17
N SER A 11 18.43 7.49 8.71
CA SER A 11 17.14 7.97 8.22
C SER A 11 16.97 9.50 8.31
N LYS A 12 17.80 10.18 9.11
CA LYS A 12 17.86 11.66 9.16
C LYS A 12 18.26 12.28 7.83
N ASN A 13 18.96 11.53 6.97
CA ASN A 13 19.44 11.99 5.66
C ASN A 13 18.38 11.86 4.55
N ILE A 14 17.17 11.39 4.88
CA ILE A 14 16.06 11.30 3.91
C ILE A 14 15.47 12.71 3.72
N ASP A 15 16.07 13.45 2.84
CA ASP A 15 15.67 14.79 2.42
C ASP A 15 14.77 14.77 1.17
N ASN A 16 14.34 15.94 0.71
CA ASN A 16 13.52 16.06 -0.49
C ASN A 16 14.23 15.64 -1.76
N ARG A 17 15.57 15.79 -1.84
CA ARG A 17 16.37 15.34 -2.97
C ARG A 17 16.30 13.82 -3.11
N LEU A 18 16.51 13.10 -2.01
CA LEU A 18 16.43 11.64 -2.00
C LEU A 18 15.01 11.14 -2.27
N LYS A 19 14.00 11.77 -1.66
CA LYS A 19 12.59 11.42 -1.88
C LYS A 19 12.17 11.57 -3.34
N ASN A 20 12.66 12.57 -4.05
CA ASN A 20 12.29 12.87 -5.43
C ASN A 20 13.23 12.23 -6.46
N HIS A 21 14.26 11.51 -6.02
CA HIS A 21 15.21 10.88 -6.93
C HIS A 21 14.59 9.66 -7.61
N ILE A 22 14.64 9.61 -8.94
CA ILE A 22 14.02 8.57 -9.76
C ILE A 22 14.43 7.15 -9.34
N LYS A 23 15.72 6.92 -9.10
CA LYS A 23 16.23 5.60 -8.68
C LYS A 23 15.64 5.15 -7.33
N THR A 24 15.44 6.09 -6.40
CA THR A 24 14.88 5.79 -5.07
C THR A 24 13.40 5.40 -5.21
N ASN A 25 12.66 6.12 -6.04
CA ASN A 25 11.25 5.83 -6.29
C ASN A 25 11.06 4.49 -7.04
N ASN A 26 11.88 4.22 -8.05
CA ASN A 26 11.88 2.93 -8.75
C ASN A 26 12.24 1.77 -7.79
N LEU A 27 13.22 1.98 -6.90
CA LEU A 27 13.57 0.97 -5.89
C LEU A 27 12.39 0.70 -4.94
N PHE A 28 11.69 1.74 -4.49
CA PHE A 28 10.52 1.59 -3.64
C PHE A 28 9.41 0.78 -4.34
N THR A 29 9.07 1.13 -5.58
CA THR A 29 8.08 0.40 -6.37
C THR A 29 8.48 -1.07 -6.57
N ASN A 30 9.77 -1.32 -6.88
CA ASN A 30 10.29 -2.68 -7.01
C ASN A 30 10.21 -3.48 -5.69
N ILE A 31 10.41 -2.83 -4.54
CA ILE A 31 10.27 -3.49 -3.23
C ILE A 31 8.83 -3.98 -3.04
N LEU A 32 7.83 -3.20 -3.43
CA LEU A 32 6.41 -3.58 -3.30
C LEU A 32 6.05 -4.85 -4.07
N CYS A 33 6.72 -5.12 -5.20
CA CYS A 33 6.43 -6.25 -6.08
C CYS A 33 7.24 -7.53 -5.76
N ARG A 34 8.11 -7.51 -4.74
CA ARG A 34 8.99 -8.65 -4.44
C ARG A 34 8.37 -9.63 -3.44
N PRO A 35 8.69 -10.94 -3.50
CA PRO A 35 8.17 -11.93 -2.57
C PRO A 35 8.39 -11.60 -1.09
N ASN A 36 9.44 -10.86 -0.78
CA ASN A 36 9.78 -10.44 0.59
C ASN A 36 9.38 -9.00 0.91
N ALA A 37 8.42 -8.43 0.17
CA ALA A 37 7.96 -7.05 0.33
C ALA A 37 7.55 -6.75 1.78
N GLU A 38 6.70 -7.59 2.38
CA GLU A 38 6.23 -7.42 3.75
C GLU A 38 7.40 -7.29 4.74
N LYS A 39 8.35 -8.23 4.70
CA LYS A 39 9.51 -8.21 5.59
C LYS A 39 10.34 -6.95 5.41
N THR A 40 10.52 -6.50 4.18
CA THR A 40 11.30 -5.31 3.85
C THR A 40 10.58 -4.04 4.32
N LEU A 41 9.28 -3.91 4.03
CA LEU A 41 8.46 -2.77 4.46
C LEU A 41 8.39 -2.69 6.00
N ARG A 42 8.23 -3.82 6.68
CA ARG A 42 8.26 -3.89 8.15
C ARG A 42 9.58 -3.37 8.71
N ALA A 43 10.71 -3.79 8.18
CA ALA A 43 12.02 -3.29 8.59
C ALA A 43 12.20 -1.78 8.29
N MET A 44 11.65 -1.29 7.17
CA MET A 44 11.61 0.13 6.83
C MET A 44 10.72 0.91 7.80
N ASN A 45 9.58 0.35 8.21
CA ASN A 45 8.67 0.96 9.19
C ASN A 45 9.34 1.04 10.58
N GLU A 46 9.85 -0.07 11.09
CA GLU A 46 10.55 -0.15 12.38
C GLU A 46 11.75 0.80 12.47
N SER A 47 12.46 1.01 11.36
CA SER A 47 13.58 1.95 11.30
C SER A 47 13.16 3.41 11.11
N GLY A 48 11.86 3.68 10.87
CA GLY A 48 11.32 5.01 10.59
C GLY A 48 11.65 5.53 9.19
N VAL A 49 12.22 4.69 8.32
CA VAL A 49 12.54 5.05 6.91
C VAL A 49 11.27 5.22 6.11
N LEU A 50 10.30 4.29 6.26
CA LEU A 50 9.09 4.28 5.45
C LEU A 50 8.25 5.56 5.65
N GLY A 51 7.98 5.94 6.88
CA GLY A 51 7.22 7.16 7.20
C GLY A 51 7.95 8.46 6.81
N LYS A 52 9.29 8.46 6.80
CA LYS A 52 10.06 9.60 6.29
C LYS A 52 10.06 9.68 4.77
N PHE A 53 10.13 8.53 4.11
CA PHE A 53 10.12 8.44 2.65
C PHE A 53 8.72 8.74 2.10
N ILE A 54 7.66 8.22 2.73
CA ILE A 54 6.25 8.48 2.44
C ILE A 54 5.62 9.19 3.66
N PRO A 55 5.61 10.53 3.72
CA PRO A 55 5.12 11.24 4.91
C PRO A 55 3.66 10.95 5.27
N ASP A 56 2.82 10.66 4.27
CA ASP A 56 1.43 10.30 4.51
C ASP A 56 1.31 8.93 5.19
N PHE A 57 2.20 7.97 4.90
CA PHE A 57 2.33 6.72 5.66
C PHE A 57 2.80 6.99 7.11
N GLY A 58 3.70 7.95 7.29
CA GLY A 58 4.17 8.33 8.63
C GLY A 58 3.05 8.80 9.57
N LYS A 59 1.94 9.31 9.02
CA LYS A 59 0.78 9.78 9.82
C LYS A 59 -0.08 8.65 10.37
N ILE A 60 -0.02 7.47 9.76
CA ILE A 60 -0.83 6.31 10.16
C ILE A 60 -0.03 5.29 10.97
N VAL A 61 1.27 5.54 11.22
CA VAL A 61 2.11 4.64 12.04
C VAL A 61 1.57 4.58 13.46
N GLY A 62 1.25 3.35 13.91
CA GLY A 62 0.68 3.12 15.24
C GLY A 62 -0.78 3.58 15.39
N LEU A 63 -1.46 3.99 14.32
CA LEU A 63 -2.86 4.39 14.36
C LEU A 63 -3.74 3.16 14.59
N MET A 64 -4.31 3.06 15.79
CA MET A 64 -5.26 2.01 16.15
C MET A 64 -6.63 2.28 15.51
N GLN A 65 -7.24 1.24 14.95
CA GLN A 65 -8.60 1.27 14.47
C GLN A 65 -9.49 0.58 15.50
N PHE A 66 -10.31 1.38 16.18
CA PHE A 66 -11.26 0.85 17.18
C PHE A 66 -12.53 0.33 16.50
N ASN A 67 -12.41 -0.77 15.75
CA ASN A 67 -13.58 -1.52 15.32
C ASN A 67 -13.34 -3.03 15.53
N MET A 68 -14.43 -3.80 15.61
CA MET A 68 -14.38 -5.23 15.94
C MET A 68 -13.64 -6.09 14.89
N TYR A 69 -13.29 -5.53 13.76
CA TYR A 69 -12.70 -6.26 12.61
C TYR A 69 -11.22 -6.01 12.41
N HIS A 70 -10.61 -5.04 13.12
CA HIS A 70 -9.21 -4.69 12.90
C HIS A 70 -8.33 -5.06 14.09
N HIS A 71 -7.52 -6.11 13.91
CA HIS A 71 -6.51 -6.56 14.89
C HIS A 71 -5.15 -5.87 14.72
N TYR A 72 -5.00 -5.00 13.70
CA TYR A 72 -3.74 -4.37 13.33
C TYR A 72 -3.88 -2.86 13.35
N THR A 73 -2.76 -2.16 13.60
CA THR A 73 -2.64 -0.74 13.31
C THR A 73 -2.71 -0.49 11.81
N ALA A 74 -3.08 0.73 11.38
CA ALA A 74 -3.29 1.04 9.97
C ALA A 74 -2.02 0.81 9.13
N ASP A 75 -0.85 1.13 9.66
CA ASP A 75 0.44 0.88 9.00
C ASP A 75 0.74 -0.62 8.86
N GLU A 76 0.50 -1.42 9.90
CA GLU A 76 0.68 -2.87 9.85
C GLU A 76 -0.32 -3.54 8.91
N HIS A 77 -1.56 -3.01 8.84
CA HIS A 77 -2.56 -3.46 7.87
C HIS A 77 -2.06 -3.30 6.43
N LEU A 78 -1.55 -2.12 6.07
CA LEU A 78 -1.03 -1.86 4.73
C LEU A 78 0.17 -2.76 4.39
N ILE A 79 1.11 -2.92 5.32
CA ILE A 79 2.29 -3.77 5.13
C ILE A 79 1.87 -5.23 4.90
N LYS A 80 0.94 -5.74 5.71
CA LYS A 80 0.42 -7.10 5.58
C LYS A 80 -0.34 -7.29 4.28
N ALA A 81 -1.19 -6.33 3.88
CA ALA A 81 -1.94 -6.39 2.64
C ALA A 81 -1.01 -6.51 1.41
N VAL A 82 0.10 -5.77 1.39
CA VAL A 82 1.14 -5.94 0.36
C VAL A 82 1.75 -7.34 0.39
N GLY A 83 1.97 -7.90 1.59
CA GLY A 83 2.47 -9.27 1.75
C GLY A 83 1.54 -10.32 1.16
N GLU A 84 0.24 -10.24 1.47
CA GLU A 84 -0.76 -11.16 0.94
C GLU A 84 -0.88 -11.06 -0.59
N LEU A 85 -0.88 -9.84 -1.15
CA LEU A 85 -0.86 -9.65 -2.61
C LEU A 85 0.36 -10.32 -3.26
N ASN A 86 1.53 -10.21 -2.64
CA ASN A 86 2.74 -10.86 -3.18
C ASN A 86 2.70 -12.39 -3.12
N LYS A 87 2.02 -12.98 -2.13
CA LYS A 87 1.79 -14.43 -2.12
C LYS A 87 0.96 -14.86 -3.34
N ILE A 88 -0.07 -14.08 -3.70
CA ILE A 88 -0.88 -14.32 -4.91
C ILE A 88 0.00 -14.23 -6.16
N PHE A 89 0.80 -13.18 -6.31
CA PHE A 89 1.67 -13.00 -7.48
C PHE A 89 2.69 -14.12 -7.70
N HIS A 90 3.04 -14.83 -6.63
CA HIS A 90 4.05 -15.89 -6.66
C HIS A 90 3.46 -17.30 -6.47
N ASN A 91 2.13 -17.45 -6.63
CA ASN A 91 1.41 -18.71 -6.46
C ASN A 91 1.68 -19.39 -5.10
N GLN A 92 1.80 -18.58 -4.05
CA GLN A 92 2.03 -19.03 -2.67
C GLN A 92 0.79 -18.90 -1.80
N ASN A 93 -0.38 -18.74 -2.43
CA ASN A 93 -1.66 -18.64 -1.74
C ASN A 93 -2.45 -19.92 -1.93
N ASP A 94 -2.45 -20.76 -0.89
CA ASP A 94 -3.17 -22.05 -0.89
C ASP A 94 -4.68 -21.86 -0.56
N GLU A 95 -5.05 -20.70 0.00
CA GLU A 95 -6.41 -20.43 0.48
C GLU A 95 -7.36 -20.02 -0.66
N PHE A 96 -6.82 -19.41 -1.73
CA PHE A 96 -7.61 -18.89 -2.86
C PHE A 96 -6.98 -19.31 -4.19
N GLU A 97 -7.09 -20.59 -4.55
CA GLU A 97 -6.53 -21.14 -5.80
C GLU A 97 -6.96 -20.35 -7.05
N ILE A 98 -8.18 -19.83 -7.07
CA ILE A 98 -8.70 -19.06 -8.20
C ILE A 98 -7.86 -17.81 -8.48
N LEU A 99 -7.24 -17.21 -7.46
CA LEU A 99 -6.41 -16.03 -7.62
C LEU A 99 -5.08 -16.35 -8.32
N ASN A 100 -4.63 -17.60 -8.24
CA ASN A 100 -3.42 -18.06 -8.93
C ASN A 100 -3.64 -18.20 -10.44
N THR A 101 -4.89 -18.14 -10.91
CA THR A 101 -5.21 -18.21 -12.35
C THR A 101 -5.02 -16.86 -13.07
N PHE A 102 -4.92 -15.76 -12.33
CA PHE A 102 -4.69 -14.45 -12.93
C PHE A 102 -3.24 -14.29 -13.40
N ASN A 103 -3.08 -14.24 -14.71
CA ASN A 103 -1.78 -14.02 -15.33
C ASN A 103 -1.52 -12.52 -15.53
N LEU A 104 -1.10 -11.84 -14.47
CA LEU A 104 -0.81 -10.41 -14.48
C LEU A 104 0.60 -10.16 -15.01
N ASN A 105 0.73 -9.18 -15.91
CA ASN A 105 2.05 -8.70 -16.34
C ASN A 105 2.70 -7.81 -15.26
N ASP A 106 3.97 -7.43 -15.46
CA ASP A 106 4.73 -6.68 -14.47
C ASP A 106 4.17 -5.26 -14.20
N ASP A 107 3.58 -4.61 -15.20
CA ASP A 107 2.95 -3.29 -15.03
C ASP A 107 1.66 -3.41 -14.21
N GLU A 108 0.84 -4.42 -14.47
CA GLU A 108 -0.37 -4.72 -13.68
C GLU A 108 -0.03 -5.06 -12.23
N LYS A 109 1.00 -5.87 -11.99
CA LYS A 109 1.50 -6.16 -10.64
C LYS A 109 1.97 -4.92 -9.92
N LYS A 110 2.65 -4.01 -10.62
CA LYS A 110 3.09 -2.73 -10.10
C LYS A 110 1.92 -1.84 -9.71
N ILE A 111 0.91 -1.71 -10.57
CA ILE A 111 -0.31 -0.92 -10.32
C ILE A 111 -1.04 -1.45 -9.09
N LEU A 112 -1.30 -2.76 -9.03
CA LEU A 112 -1.96 -3.38 -7.88
C LEU A 112 -1.16 -3.23 -6.59
N SER A 113 0.18 -3.39 -6.64
CA SER A 113 1.04 -3.20 -5.47
C SER A 113 0.99 -1.77 -4.93
N LEU A 114 0.93 -0.78 -5.81
CA LEU A 114 0.77 0.62 -5.42
C LEU A 114 -0.64 0.88 -4.89
N ALA A 115 -1.68 0.38 -5.55
CA ALA A 115 -3.05 0.54 -5.09
C ALA A 115 -3.25 -0.05 -3.69
N ILE A 116 -2.80 -1.28 -3.45
CA ILE A 116 -2.92 -1.93 -2.13
C ILE A 116 -2.07 -1.22 -1.05
N PHE A 117 -0.91 -0.68 -1.41
CA PHE A 117 -0.10 0.10 -0.47
C PHE A 117 -0.77 1.43 -0.09
N PHE A 118 -1.57 2.02 -0.97
CA PHE A 118 -2.19 3.33 -0.75
C PHE A 118 -3.67 3.28 -0.34
N HIS A 119 -4.36 2.12 -0.37
CA HIS A 119 -5.81 2.07 -0.20
C HIS A 119 -6.30 2.71 1.11
N ASP A 120 -5.58 2.53 2.19
CA ASP A 120 -5.91 3.02 3.53
C ASP A 120 -4.93 4.11 4.04
N ILE A 121 -4.09 4.69 3.16
CA ILE A 121 -3.03 5.63 3.52
C ILE A 121 -3.54 6.91 4.21
N ALA A 122 -4.80 7.21 4.05
CA ALA A 122 -5.42 8.42 4.60
C ALA A 122 -6.36 8.13 5.78
N LYS A 123 -6.33 6.91 6.34
CA LYS A 123 -7.10 6.57 7.55
C LYS A 123 -6.80 7.52 8.72
N GLY A 124 -7.81 7.77 9.55
CA GLY A 124 -7.71 8.68 10.69
C GLY A 124 -7.78 10.16 10.34
N ARG A 125 -8.03 10.53 9.07
CA ARG A 125 -8.34 11.92 8.70
C ARG A 125 -9.81 12.22 8.95
N GLU A 126 -10.14 13.52 9.08
CA GLU A 126 -11.52 13.98 9.32
C GLU A 126 -12.47 13.67 8.16
N ASN A 127 -11.96 13.73 6.93
CA ASN A 127 -12.74 13.47 5.72
C ASN A 127 -12.70 11.98 5.36
N ASP A 128 -13.53 11.60 4.37
CA ASP A 128 -13.53 10.26 3.81
C ASP A 128 -12.12 9.83 3.39
N HIS A 129 -11.64 8.74 3.99
CA HIS A 129 -10.26 8.26 3.81
C HIS A 129 -9.99 7.78 2.39
N SER A 130 -11.01 7.29 1.66
CA SER A 130 -10.87 6.81 0.30
C SER A 130 -10.65 7.99 -0.66
N LEU A 131 -11.42 9.07 -0.48
CA LEU A 131 -11.23 10.32 -1.24
C LEU A 131 -9.91 11.01 -0.90
N GLU A 132 -9.54 11.03 0.37
CA GLU A 132 -8.23 11.56 0.79
C GLU A 132 -7.07 10.69 0.29
N GLY A 133 -7.23 9.36 0.27
CA GLY A 133 -6.28 8.42 -0.30
C GLY A 133 -6.05 8.68 -1.79
N GLN A 134 -7.11 8.92 -2.56
CA GLN A 134 -7.02 9.32 -3.96
C GLN A 134 -6.14 10.58 -4.14
N LYS A 135 -6.30 11.60 -3.29
CA LYS A 135 -5.47 12.81 -3.36
C LYS A 135 -3.99 12.51 -3.06
N VAL A 136 -3.72 11.58 -2.15
CA VAL A 136 -2.35 11.13 -1.86
C VAL A 136 -1.75 10.45 -3.09
N VAL A 137 -2.48 9.55 -3.77
CA VAL A 137 -2.03 8.90 -5.01
C VAL A 137 -1.67 9.93 -6.06
N LYS A 138 -2.55 10.89 -6.36
CA LYS A 138 -2.30 11.95 -7.35
C LYS A 138 -1.05 12.78 -7.02
N LYS A 139 -0.82 13.08 -5.76
CA LYS A 139 0.39 13.75 -5.29
C LYS A 139 1.65 12.89 -5.49
N MET A 140 1.52 11.58 -5.26
CA MET A 140 2.63 10.63 -5.37
C MET A 140 2.93 10.23 -6.81
N ALA A 141 1.96 10.28 -7.72
CA ALA A 141 2.08 9.85 -9.11
C ALA A 141 3.27 10.51 -9.83
N ARG A 142 3.39 11.83 -9.69
CA ARG A 142 4.53 12.59 -10.27
C ARG A 142 5.87 12.11 -9.74
N ARG A 143 5.94 11.86 -8.43
CA ARG A 143 7.17 11.42 -7.77
C ARG A 143 7.55 10.00 -8.16
N LEU A 144 6.55 9.12 -8.32
CA LEU A 144 6.72 7.72 -8.73
C LEU A 144 6.88 7.56 -10.24
N ASN A 145 6.84 8.67 -11.00
CA ASN A 145 6.93 8.67 -12.47
C ASN A 145 5.89 7.77 -13.12
N LEU A 146 4.64 7.86 -12.65
CA LEU A 146 3.50 7.14 -13.20
C LEU A 146 3.01 7.84 -14.48
N THR A 147 2.49 7.07 -15.42
CA THR A 147 1.72 7.61 -16.54
C THR A 147 0.38 8.17 -16.07
N LEU A 148 -0.29 8.98 -16.87
CA LEU A 148 -1.63 9.49 -16.54
C LEU A 148 -2.63 8.34 -16.36
N ASN A 149 -2.56 7.33 -17.22
CA ASN A 149 -3.42 6.14 -17.12
C ASN A 149 -3.18 5.36 -15.83
N ASP A 150 -1.91 5.16 -15.42
CA ASP A 150 -1.58 4.48 -14.17
C ASP A 150 -2.07 5.29 -12.96
N GLU A 151 -1.89 6.62 -12.99
CA GLU A 151 -2.39 7.51 -11.93
C GLU A 151 -3.91 7.40 -11.79
N GLU A 152 -4.64 7.46 -12.90
CA GLU A 152 -6.09 7.36 -12.90
C GLU A 152 -6.57 6.00 -12.38
N LEU A 153 -5.96 4.92 -12.85
CA LEU A 153 -6.31 3.55 -12.44
C LEU A 153 -6.02 3.31 -10.95
N ILE A 154 -4.82 3.67 -10.46
CA ILE A 154 -4.48 3.54 -9.04
C ILE A 154 -5.39 4.42 -8.18
N SER A 155 -5.68 5.65 -8.63
CA SER A 155 -6.57 6.59 -7.95
C SER A 155 -7.99 6.04 -7.83
N TRP A 156 -8.49 5.41 -8.89
CA TRP A 156 -9.80 4.75 -8.90
C TRP A 156 -9.82 3.55 -7.95
N LEU A 157 -8.83 2.66 -8.02
CA LEU A 157 -8.72 1.50 -7.14
C LEU A 157 -8.69 1.90 -5.65
N VAL A 158 -7.94 2.96 -5.31
CA VAL A 158 -7.86 3.46 -3.94
C VAL A 158 -9.17 4.12 -3.49
N ARG A 159 -9.83 4.89 -4.36
CA ARG A 159 -11.10 5.54 -4.02
C ARG A 159 -12.21 4.53 -3.78
N ASP A 160 -12.30 3.52 -4.62
CA ASP A 160 -13.45 2.61 -4.65
C ASP A 160 -13.15 1.24 -4.01
N HIS A 161 -12.06 1.13 -3.20
CA HIS A 161 -11.63 -0.14 -2.61
C HIS A 161 -12.67 -0.79 -1.66
N LEU A 162 -13.59 -0.01 -1.10
CA LEU A 162 -14.67 -0.51 -0.22
C LEU A 162 -15.91 -0.97 -0.97
N VAL A 163 -16.06 -0.66 -2.26
CA VAL A 163 -17.29 -0.91 -3.02
C VAL A 163 -17.71 -2.39 -2.95
N MET A 164 -16.80 -3.32 -3.23
CA MET A 164 -17.11 -4.75 -3.19
C MET A 164 -17.48 -5.24 -1.78
N SER A 165 -16.76 -4.76 -0.77
CA SER A 165 -17.04 -5.09 0.63
C SER A 165 -18.41 -4.54 1.07
N ASP A 166 -18.73 -3.31 0.69
CA ASP A 166 -20.01 -2.68 0.98
C ASP A 166 -21.17 -3.42 0.33
N PHE A 167 -21.02 -3.85 -0.93
CA PHE A 167 -22.04 -4.64 -1.61
C PHE A 167 -22.23 -6.00 -0.93
N ALA A 168 -21.14 -6.71 -0.65
CA ALA A 168 -21.20 -8.05 -0.03
C ALA A 168 -21.83 -8.04 1.37
N GLN A 169 -21.69 -6.94 2.11
CA GLN A 169 -22.22 -6.83 3.47
C GLN A 169 -23.64 -6.26 3.55
N LYS A 170 -24.06 -5.47 2.56
CA LYS A 170 -25.31 -4.70 2.61
C LYS A 170 -26.42 -5.26 1.71
N ARG A 171 -26.10 -6.16 0.79
CA ARG A 171 -27.05 -6.72 -0.16
C ARG A 171 -27.11 -8.23 -0.04
N ASP A 172 -28.33 -8.77 -0.12
CA ASP A 172 -28.54 -10.18 -0.39
C ASP A 172 -28.20 -10.43 -1.87
N ILE A 173 -27.07 -11.10 -2.13
CA ILE A 173 -26.63 -11.45 -3.50
C ILE A 173 -27.53 -12.49 -4.17
N SER A 174 -28.47 -13.09 -3.45
CA SER A 174 -29.48 -14.01 -3.99
C SER A 174 -30.78 -13.30 -4.40
N ASP A 175 -30.94 -12.00 -4.09
CA ASP A 175 -32.09 -11.20 -4.47
C ASP A 175 -31.94 -10.67 -5.90
N PRO A 176 -32.73 -11.16 -6.87
CA PRO A 176 -32.71 -10.65 -8.24
C PRO A 176 -33.23 -9.20 -8.23
N ILE A 177 -32.42 -8.28 -8.74
CA ILE A 177 -32.74 -6.86 -8.91
C ILE A 177 -33.92 -6.69 -9.85
#